data_e0d844c309a5723e69d041c48fd3011c
#
_entry.id   e0d844c309a5723e69d041c48fd3011c
#
_cell.length_a   1.000
_cell.length_b   1.000
_cell.length_c   1.000
_cell.angle_alpha   90.00
_cell.angle_beta   90.00
_cell.angle_gamma   90.00
#
_symmetry.space_group_name_H-M   'P 1'
#
loop_
_entity.id
_entity.type
_entity.pdbx_description
1 polymer ?
#
loop_
_entity_poly.entity_id
_entity_poly.type
_entity_poly.pdbx_seq_one_letter_code
_entity_poly.pdbx_strand_id
1 'polypeptide(L)'
;EAGHAITFYECDTQDPVHQISIIPRGMAGGFTMPLPTEDKSYRSKREMEEDIVVDLGGRVAEALVLGDISTGASNDIEKATSTARNMVMKYGMSEALGPINYGASGGEVFIGRDMGQVKDYSEATAAKIDAEVQRIISDGYKRTEDILNKYMDKLHEVAGYLMKYEKM
;
A
#
# COMPACT_ATOMS: atom_id res chain seq x y z
N GLU A 1 7.78 10.34 -4.41
CA GLU A 1 8.06 10.63 -2.99
C GLU A 1 7.11 11.71 -2.42
N ALA A 2 6.88 12.82 -3.13
CA ALA A 2 5.96 13.86 -2.65
C ALA A 2 4.52 13.33 -2.42
N GLY A 3 4.05 12.43 -3.31
CA GLY A 3 2.74 11.78 -3.16
C GLY A 3 2.62 10.97 -1.88
N HIS A 4 3.63 10.16 -1.57
CA HIS A 4 3.70 9.41 -0.31
C HIS A 4 3.67 10.35 0.91
N ALA A 5 4.45 11.43 0.89
CA ALA A 5 4.48 12.38 2.00
C ALA A 5 3.13 13.05 2.27
N ILE A 6 2.39 13.43 1.23
CA ILE A 6 1.06 14.04 1.36
C ILE A 6 0.04 13.03 1.91
N THR A 7 0.08 11.78 1.45
CA THR A 7 -0.82 10.74 1.95
C THR A 7 -0.52 10.36 3.40
N PHE A 8 0.76 10.27 3.80
CA PHE A 8 1.14 10.11 5.20
C PHE A 8 0.59 11.23 6.10
N TYR A 9 0.67 12.48 5.63
CA TYR A 9 0.21 13.64 6.38
C TYR A 9 -1.30 13.62 6.64
N GLU A 10 -2.10 13.17 5.67
CA GLU A 10 -3.57 13.17 5.77
C GLU A 10 -4.13 11.90 6.44
N CYS A 11 -3.36 10.83 6.52
CA CYS A 11 -3.78 9.57 7.14
C CYS A 11 -3.54 9.58 8.65
N ASP A 12 -4.62 9.61 9.43
CA ASP A 12 -4.57 9.78 10.90
C ASP A 12 -3.87 8.66 11.66
N THR A 13 -3.86 7.44 11.10
CA THR A 13 -3.27 6.27 11.76
C THR A 13 -1.82 6.04 11.39
N GLN A 14 -1.31 6.84 10.46
CA GLN A 14 0.05 6.73 9.96
C GLN A 14 1.03 7.54 10.81
N ASP A 15 2.27 7.06 10.90
CA ASP A 15 3.32 7.78 11.58
C ASP A 15 3.75 9.03 10.80
N PRO A 16 4.19 10.09 11.50
CA PRO A 16 4.64 11.32 10.83
C PRO A 16 5.88 11.07 9.97
N VAL A 17 5.93 11.72 8.81
CA VAL A 17 7.09 11.67 7.95
C VAL A 17 8.27 12.37 8.60
N HIS A 18 9.37 11.67 8.75
CA HIS A 18 10.62 12.19 9.30
C HIS A 18 11.56 12.73 8.24
N GLN A 19 11.63 12.03 7.10
CA GLN A 19 12.52 12.40 6.01
C GLN A 19 11.95 11.97 4.66
N ILE A 20 12.17 12.83 3.67
CA ILE A 20 11.92 12.54 2.27
C ILE A 20 13.22 12.75 1.50
N SER A 21 13.58 11.86 0.59
CA SER A 21 14.76 12.00 -0.27
C SER A 21 14.51 11.44 -1.66
N ILE A 22 14.99 12.13 -2.66
CA ILE A 22 15.04 11.65 -4.05
C ILE A 22 16.47 11.26 -4.47
N ILE A 23 17.37 11.15 -3.52
CA ILE A 23 18.72 10.64 -3.76
C ILE A 23 18.66 9.12 -3.86
N PRO A 24 19.04 8.53 -5.00
CA PRO A 24 18.97 7.09 -5.18
C PRO A 24 19.81 6.33 -4.15
N ARG A 25 19.25 5.25 -3.60
CA ARG A 25 19.97 4.31 -2.72
C ARG A 25 19.68 2.87 -3.15
N GLY A 26 20.71 2.19 -3.63
CA GLY A 26 20.55 0.84 -4.17
C GLY A 26 19.61 0.84 -5.37
N MET A 27 18.54 0.05 -5.32
CA MET A 27 17.52 -0.01 -6.39
C MET A 27 16.37 0.99 -6.22
N ALA A 28 16.32 1.73 -5.10
CA ALA A 28 15.28 2.74 -4.85
C ALA A 28 15.70 4.09 -5.43
N GLY A 29 14.80 4.72 -6.21
CA GLY A 29 15.00 6.06 -6.78
C GLY A 29 14.86 7.19 -5.76
N GLY A 30 14.29 6.88 -4.59
CA GLY A 30 14.08 7.78 -3.47
C GLY A 30 13.46 7.03 -2.30
N PHE A 31 13.12 7.74 -1.23
CA PHE A 31 12.37 7.17 -0.11
C PHE A 31 11.63 8.25 0.68
N THR A 32 10.50 7.86 1.24
CA THR A 32 9.76 8.60 2.26
C THR A 32 9.79 7.78 3.53
N MET A 33 10.36 8.31 4.60
CA MET A 33 10.59 7.58 5.84
C MET A 33 9.72 8.15 6.96
N PRO A 34 8.69 7.41 7.41
CA PRO A 34 7.98 7.73 8.64
C PRO A 34 8.84 7.38 9.86
N LEU A 35 8.60 8.07 10.96
CA LEU A 35 9.20 7.78 12.26
C LEU A 35 8.14 7.15 13.17
N PRO A 36 8.24 5.85 13.49
CA PRO A 36 7.33 5.21 14.42
C PRO A 36 7.28 5.96 15.76
N THR A 37 6.08 6.31 16.18
CA THR A 37 5.84 7.01 17.46
C THR A 37 5.56 6.04 18.59
N GLU A 38 5.10 4.84 18.27
CA GLU A 38 4.75 3.79 19.23
C GLU A 38 5.08 2.40 18.70
N ASP A 39 5.42 1.48 19.59
CA ASP A 39 5.54 0.06 19.27
C ASP A 39 4.14 -0.58 19.25
N LYS A 40 3.58 -0.80 18.07
CA LYS A 40 2.26 -1.41 17.91
C LYS A 40 2.36 -2.92 17.71
N SER A 41 1.77 -3.69 18.62
CA SER A 41 1.70 -5.15 18.49
C SER A 41 0.59 -5.63 17.54
N TYR A 42 -0.46 -4.83 17.34
CA TYR A 42 -1.63 -5.14 16.51
C TYR A 42 -1.95 -3.97 15.58
N ARG A 43 -2.44 -4.30 14.40
CA ARG A 43 -2.86 -3.32 13.40
C ARG A 43 -4.36 -3.42 13.17
N SER A 44 -5.04 -2.28 13.17
CA SER A 44 -6.46 -2.20 12.86
C SER A 44 -6.72 -2.29 11.36
N LYS A 45 -7.98 -2.60 10.99
CA LYS A 45 -8.43 -2.56 9.59
C LYS A 45 -8.17 -1.18 8.98
N ARG A 46 -8.47 -0.11 9.73
CA ARG A 46 -8.26 1.27 9.27
C ARG A 46 -6.78 1.57 8.99
N GLU A 47 -5.87 1.13 9.85
CA GLU A 47 -4.43 1.27 9.61
C GLU A 47 -3.98 0.58 8.34
N MET A 48 -4.47 -0.64 8.10
CA MET A 48 -4.13 -1.40 6.89
C MET A 48 -4.72 -0.76 5.63
N GLU A 49 -5.93 -0.19 5.70
CA GLU A 49 -6.51 0.59 4.60
C GLU A 49 -5.70 1.87 4.32
N GLU A 50 -5.21 2.54 5.34
CA GLU A 50 -4.37 3.73 5.21
C GLU A 50 -2.95 3.41 4.71
N ASP A 51 -2.39 2.22 5.02
CA ASP A 51 -1.15 1.76 4.39
C ASP A 51 -1.31 1.64 2.87
N ILE A 52 -2.42 1.07 2.41
CA ILE A 52 -2.70 0.96 0.98
C ILE A 52 -2.78 2.35 0.32
N VAL A 53 -3.41 3.31 0.99
CA VAL A 53 -3.48 4.70 0.53
C VAL A 53 -2.08 5.30 0.40
N VAL A 54 -1.23 5.10 1.39
CA VAL A 54 0.14 5.59 1.39
C VAL A 54 1.00 4.90 0.33
N ASP A 55 0.92 3.57 0.22
CA ASP A 55 1.64 2.82 -0.80
C ASP A 55 1.27 3.29 -2.22
N LEU A 56 0.00 3.61 -2.46
CA LEU A 56 -0.47 4.10 -3.76
C LEU A 56 -0.14 5.58 -4.02
N GLY A 57 0.35 6.33 -3.01
CA GLY A 57 0.61 7.76 -3.09
C GLY A 57 1.52 8.19 -4.25
N GLY A 58 2.60 7.46 -4.49
CA GLY A 58 3.53 7.70 -5.60
C GLY A 58 2.89 7.47 -6.97
N ARG A 59 2.18 6.33 -7.11
CA ARG A 59 1.50 5.95 -8.36
C ARG A 59 0.43 6.94 -8.78
N VAL A 60 -0.41 7.35 -7.83
CA VAL A 60 -1.50 8.29 -8.10
C VAL A 60 -0.97 9.70 -8.37
N ALA A 61 0.05 10.15 -7.63
CA ALA A 61 0.72 11.43 -7.91
C ALA A 61 1.31 11.48 -9.32
N GLU A 62 1.95 10.40 -9.76
CA GLU A 62 2.48 10.27 -11.12
C GLU A 62 1.38 10.41 -12.17
N ALA A 63 0.28 9.68 -12.02
CA ALA A 63 -0.86 9.73 -12.92
C ALA A 63 -1.49 11.12 -12.99
N LEU A 64 -1.70 11.79 -11.85
CA LEU A 64 -2.35 13.10 -11.77
C LEU A 64 -1.47 14.24 -12.33
N VAL A 65 -0.17 14.21 -12.03
CA VAL A 65 0.74 15.33 -12.37
C VAL A 65 1.37 15.16 -13.74
N LEU A 66 1.77 13.94 -14.10
CA LEU A 66 2.47 13.67 -15.36
C LEU A 66 1.52 13.20 -16.47
N GLY A 67 0.29 12.79 -16.14
CA GLY A 67 -0.67 12.23 -17.09
C GLY A 67 -0.22 10.88 -17.68
N ASP A 68 0.77 10.25 -17.08
CA ASP A 68 1.33 8.95 -17.48
C ASP A 68 1.76 8.18 -16.23
N ILE A 69 2.08 6.90 -16.42
CA ILE A 69 2.47 5.99 -15.33
C ILE A 69 3.70 5.20 -15.74
N SER A 70 4.59 4.97 -14.78
CA SER A 70 5.83 4.23 -15.00
C SER A 70 5.92 2.96 -14.15
N THR A 71 6.99 2.20 -14.35
CA THR A 71 7.29 1.01 -13.54
C THR A 71 7.84 1.33 -12.16
N GLY A 72 8.11 2.61 -11.86
CA GLY A 72 8.71 3.05 -10.60
C GLY A 72 7.90 2.67 -9.35
N ALA A 73 6.58 2.62 -9.49
CA ALA A 73 5.67 2.25 -8.39
C ALA A 73 5.43 0.74 -8.23
N SER A 74 6.19 -0.13 -8.92
CA SER A 74 5.94 -1.58 -8.91
C SER A 74 6.00 -2.20 -7.51
N ASN A 75 6.98 -1.82 -6.70
CA ASN A 75 7.13 -2.30 -5.33
C ASN A 75 5.99 -1.82 -4.41
N ASP A 76 5.52 -0.61 -4.58
CA ASP A 76 4.42 -0.05 -3.78
C ASP A 76 3.08 -0.72 -4.14
N ILE A 77 2.85 -1.01 -5.41
CA ILE A 77 1.70 -1.80 -5.87
C ILE A 77 1.75 -3.21 -5.29
N GLU A 78 2.92 -3.84 -5.25
CA GLU A 78 3.10 -5.17 -4.64
C GLU A 78 2.77 -5.15 -3.14
N LYS A 79 3.26 -4.15 -2.39
CA LYS A 79 2.94 -3.97 -0.96
C LYS A 79 1.44 -3.77 -0.74
N ALA A 80 0.83 -2.83 -1.46
CA ALA A 80 -0.61 -2.56 -1.37
C ALA A 80 -1.44 -3.82 -1.66
N THR A 81 -1.08 -4.58 -2.71
CA THR A 81 -1.75 -5.83 -3.07
C THR A 81 -1.59 -6.89 -1.99
N SER A 82 -0.39 -7.05 -1.43
CA SER A 82 -0.11 -7.98 -0.34
C SER A 82 -0.90 -7.63 0.92
N THR A 83 -0.98 -6.35 1.27
CA THR A 83 -1.79 -5.85 2.38
C THR A 83 -3.26 -6.16 2.18
N ALA A 84 -3.84 -5.86 1.02
CA ALA A 84 -5.22 -6.16 0.70
C ALA A 84 -5.52 -7.68 0.75
N ARG A 85 -4.64 -8.51 0.21
CA ARG A 85 -4.76 -9.98 0.30
C ARG A 85 -4.74 -10.47 1.75
N ASN A 86 -3.84 -9.97 2.58
CA ASN A 86 -3.77 -10.33 4.00
C ASN A 86 -5.02 -9.92 4.76
N MET A 87 -5.57 -8.73 4.49
CA MET A 87 -6.84 -8.29 5.08
C MET A 87 -7.97 -9.26 4.79
N VAL A 88 -8.10 -9.72 3.54
CA VAL A 88 -9.17 -10.61 3.10
C VAL A 88 -8.93 -12.04 3.55
N MET A 89 -7.75 -12.59 3.29
CA MET A 89 -7.48 -14.03 3.41
C MET A 89 -6.98 -14.44 4.79
N LYS A 90 -6.23 -13.57 5.47
CA LYS A 90 -5.56 -13.92 6.74
C LYS A 90 -6.28 -13.36 7.95
N TYR A 91 -6.73 -12.12 7.86
CA TYR A 91 -7.26 -11.40 9.03
C TYR A 91 -8.79 -11.32 9.09
N GLY A 92 -9.47 -11.84 8.06
CA GLY A 92 -10.95 -11.88 8.04
C GLY A 92 -11.58 -10.48 8.08
N MET A 93 -10.94 -9.48 7.46
CA MET A 93 -11.38 -8.08 7.49
C MET A 93 -12.33 -7.71 6.35
N SER A 94 -12.72 -8.68 5.50
CA SER A 94 -13.73 -8.49 4.45
C SER A 94 -15.12 -8.78 4.99
N GLU A 95 -16.07 -7.85 4.78
CA GLU A 95 -17.47 -8.06 5.15
C GLU A 95 -18.15 -9.13 4.29
N ALA A 96 -17.78 -9.23 3.02
CA ALA A 96 -18.36 -10.20 2.08
C ALA A 96 -17.96 -11.64 2.37
N LEU A 97 -16.78 -11.86 2.95
CA LEU A 97 -16.23 -13.18 3.25
C LEU A 97 -16.28 -13.53 4.75
N GLY A 98 -16.41 -12.51 5.61
CA GLY A 98 -16.44 -12.67 7.07
C GLY A 98 -15.09 -13.02 7.69
N PRO A 99 -15.08 -13.33 9.00
CA PRO A 99 -13.86 -13.59 9.77
C PRO A 99 -13.38 -15.04 9.58
N ILE A 100 -13.02 -15.39 8.35
CA ILE A 100 -12.53 -16.70 7.96
C ILE A 100 -11.10 -16.57 7.46
N ASN A 101 -10.23 -17.48 7.89
CA ASN A 101 -8.86 -17.57 7.39
C ASN A 101 -8.83 -18.49 6.16
N TYR A 102 -8.61 -17.89 4.99
CA TYR A 102 -8.42 -18.58 3.72
C TYR A 102 -6.93 -18.71 3.35
N GLY A 103 -6.02 -18.18 4.17
CA GLY A 103 -4.59 -18.35 3.97
C GLY A 103 -4.21 -19.83 4.16
N ALA A 104 -3.30 -20.34 3.34
CA ALA A 104 -2.79 -21.68 3.51
C ALA A 104 -2.31 -21.86 4.95
N SER A 105 -2.87 -22.81 5.67
CA SER A 105 -2.30 -23.31 6.92
C SER A 105 -0.89 -23.75 6.56
N GLY A 106 0.13 -23.06 7.11
CA GLY A 106 1.52 -23.41 6.91
C GLY A 106 1.78 -24.82 7.42
N GLY A 107 1.48 -25.81 6.62
CA GLY A 107 2.02 -27.13 6.77
C GLY A 107 3.54 -26.99 6.61
N GLU A 108 4.28 -27.52 7.58
CA GLU A 108 5.72 -27.56 7.58
C GLU A 108 6.25 -27.87 6.18
N VAL A 109 7.14 -27.01 5.67
CA VAL A 109 7.83 -27.21 4.41
C VAL A 109 8.69 -28.47 4.57
N PHE A 110 8.14 -29.62 4.21
CA PHE A 110 8.92 -30.83 4.04
C PHE A 110 9.78 -30.63 2.79
N ILE A 111 11.05 -30.36 2.99
CA ILE A 111 12.05 -30.21 1.94
C ILE A 111 12.02 -31.48 1.07
N GLY A 112 11.45 -31.38 -0.14
CA GLY A 112 11.57 -32.47 -1.12
C GLY A 112 10.40 -32.76 -2.05
N ARG A 113 9.25 -32.06 -1.96
CA ARG A 113 8.17 -32.17 -2.94
C ARG A 113 7.60 -30.79 -3.24
N ASP A 114 7.70 -30.40 -4.47
CA ASP A 114 6.95 -29.31 -5.08
C ASP A 114 5.45 -29.70 -5.17
N MET A 115 4.80 -29.73 -4.01
CA MET A 115 3.36 -29.88 -3.92
C MET A 115 2.81 -28.46 -4.00
N GLY A 116 2.27 -28.10 -5.16
CA GLY A 116 1.52 -26.86 -5.36
C GLY A 116 0.56 -26.64 -4.19
N GLN A 117 0.54 -25.43 -3.65
CA GLN A 117 -0.35 -25.05 -2.54
C GLN A 117 -1.78 -25.46 -2.89
N VAL A 118 -2.30 -26.47 -2.22
CA VAL A 118 -3.69 -26.89 -2.40
C VAL A 118 -4.57 -25.80 -1.80
N LYS A 119 -5.37 -25.19 -2.65
CA LYS A 119 -6.37 -24.22 -2.20
C LYS A 119 -7.42 -24.97 -1.36
N ASP A 120 -7.60 -24.56 -0.11
CA ASP A 120 -8.61 -25.16 0.79
C ASP A 120 -10.01 -24.55 0.62
N TYR A 121 -10.26 -23.85 -0.51
CA TYR A 121 -11.54 -23.18 -0.78
C TYR A 121 -11.94 -23.32 -2.26
N SER A 122 -13.27 -23.21 -2.51
CA SER A 122 -13.85 -23.38 -3.83
C SER A 122 -13.48 -22.26 -4.81
N GLU A 123 -13.63 -22.50 -6.11
CA GLU A 123 -13.47 -21.48 -7.14
C GLU A 123 -14.44 -20.30 -6.96
N ALA A 124 -15.66 -20.55 -6.45
CA ALA A 124 -16.61 -19.48 -6.11
C ALA A 124 -16.08 -18.57 -4.99
N THR A 125 -15.42 -19.15 -3.99
CA THR A 125 -14.74 -18.37 -2.93
C THR A 125 -13.53 -17.64 -3.46
N ALA A 126 -12.74 -18.26 -4.34
CA ALA A 126 -11.60 -17.62 -4.99
C ALA A 126 -12.02 -16.35 -5.75
N ALA A 127 -13.12 -16.43 -6.52
CA ALA A 127 -13.66 -15.28 -7.23
C ALA A 127 -14.10 -14.14 -6.29
N LYS A 128 -14.67 -14.47 -5.12
CA LYS A 128 -15.03 -13.47 -4.09
C LYS A 128 -13.78 -12.83 -3.47
N ILE A 129 -12.75 -13.61 -3.21
CA ILE A 129 -11.46 -13.11 -2.69
C ILE A 129 -10.87 -12.10 -3.69
N ASP A 130 -10.81 -12.45 -4.97
CA ASP A 130 -10.29 -11.57 -6.01
C ASP A 130 -11.11 -10.28 -6.11
N ALA A 131 -12.44 -10.37 -6.07
CA ALA A 131 -13.32 -9.20 -6.09
C ALA A 131 -13.10 -8.27 -4.88
N GLU A 132 -12.95 -8.83 -3.67
CA GLU A 132 -12.70 -8.05 -2.46
C GLU A 132 -11.32 -7.39 -2.46
N VAL A 133 -10.28 -8.09 -2.90
CA VAL A 133 -8.94 -7.49 -3.06
C VAL A 133 -9.00 -6.34 -4.05
N GLN A 134 -9.64 -6.53 -5.21
CA GLN A 134 -9.80 -5.48 -6.20
C GLN A 134 -10.57 -4.29 -5.66
N ARG A 135 -11.65 -4.52 -4.90
CA ARG A 135 -12.44 -3.47 -4.25
C ARG A 135 -11.59 -2.65 -3.28
N ILE A 136 -10.85 -3.31 -2.39
CA ILE A 136 -9.98 -2.64 -1.40
C ILE A 136 -8.94 -1.77 -2.08
N ILE A 137 -8.28 -2.28 -3.12
CA ILE A 137 -7.29 -1.50 -3.89
C ILE A 137 -7.95 -0.32 -4.62
N SER A 138 -9.12 -0.53 -5.22
CA SER A 138 -9.85 0.55 -5.92
C SER A 138 -10.31 1.64 -4.97
N ASP A 139 -10.83 1.28 -3.80
CA ASP A 139 -11.21 2.22 -2.75
C ASP A 139 -10.01 3.01 -2.22
N GLY A 140 -8.89 2.31 -1.99
CA GLY A 140 -7.60 2.92 -1.63
C GLY A 140 -7.11 3.90 -2.68
N TYR A 141 -7.12 3.51 -3.96
CA TYR A 141 -6.73 4.37 -5.08
C TYR A 141 -7.57 5.64 -5.14
N LYS A 142 -8.90 5.50 -5.06
CA LYS A 142 -9.81 6.64 -5.07
C LYS A 142 -9.58 7.59 -3.89
N ARG A 143 -9.41 7.05 -2.69
CA ARG A 143 -9.09 7.85 -1.49
C ARG A 143 -7.76 8.60 -1.66
N THR A 144 -6.74 7.94 -2.21
CA THR A 144 -5.46 8.56 -2.53
C THR A 144 -5.62 9.71 -3.53
N GLU A 145 -6.40 9.50 -4.60
CA GLU A 145 -6.70 10.51 -5.61
C GLU A 145 -7.42 11.73 -4.99
N ASP A 146 -8.42 11.50 -4.15
CA ASP A 146 -9.15 12.57 -3.44
C ASP A 146 -8.21 13.38 -2.53
N ILE A 147 -7.32 12.72 -1.79
CA ILE A 147 -6.30 13.36 -0.94
C ILE A 147 -5.35 14.22 -1.77
N LEU A 148 -4.77 13.66 -2.83
CA LEU A 148 -3.79 14.37 -3.65
C LEU A 148 -4.42 15.55 -4.40
N ASN A 149 -5.66 15.41 -4.87
CA ASN A 149 -6.39 16.54 -5.47
C ASN A 149 -6.67 17.65 -4.46
N LYS A 150 -7.04 17.32 -3.22
CA LYS A 150 -7.24 18.27 -2.13
C LYS A 150 -5.97 19.07 -1.82
N TYR A 151 -4.82 18.45 -1.89
CA TYR A 151 -3.52 19.02 -1.56
C TYR A 151 -2.61 19.22 -2.78
N MET A 152 -3.17 19.40 -3.98
CA MET A 152 -2.39 19.51 -5.22
C MET A 152 -1.33 20.62 -5.16
N ASP A 153 -1.65 21.78 -4.58
CA ASP A 153 -0.69 22.88 -4.43
C ASP A 153 0.49 22.48 -3.54
N LYS A 154 0.22 21.74 -2.45
CA LYS A 154 1.25 21.23 -1.54
C LYS A 154 2.08 20.13 -2.19
N LEU A 155 1.46 19.29 -3.00
CA LEU A 155 2.17 18.27 -3.78
C LEU A 155 3.21 18.91 -4.70
N HIS A 156 2.83 19.96 -5.41
CA HIS A 156 3.76 20.72 -6.28
C HIS A 156 4.84 21.45 -5.47
N GLU A 157 4.51 22.02 -4.31
CA GLU A 157 5.46 22.70 -3.43
C GLU A 157 6.55 21.73 -2.93
N VAL A 158 6.13 20.56 -2.41
CA VAL A 158 7.04 19.52 -1.91
C VAL A 158 7.90 18.96 -3.06
N ALA A 159 7.29 18.66 -4.21
CA ALA A 159 8.02 18.17 -5.37
C ALA A 159 9.05 19.20 -5.86
N GLY A 160 8.68 20.47 -5.94
CA GLY A 160 9.59 21.57 -6.31
C GLY A 160 10.75 21.73 -5.32
N TYR A 161 10.48 21.56 -4.02
CA TYR A 161 11.53 21.60 -2.99
C TYR A 161 12.51 20.42 -3.16
N LEU A 162 12.00 19.21 -3.34
CA LEU A 162 12.82 18.01 -3.54
C LEU A 162 13.66 18.11 -4.82
N MET A 163 13.11 18.65 -5.91
CA MET A 163 13.86 18.88 -7.15
C MET A 163 15.03 19.85 -6.95
N LYS A 164 14.95 20.77 -6.00
CA LYS A 164 15.98 21.76 -5.72
C LYS A 164 17.01 21.30 -4.69
N TYR A 165 16.57 20.62 -3.66
CA TYR A 165 17.40 20.31 -2.48
C TYR A 165 17.62 18.81 -2.27
N GLU A 166 16.98 17.95 -3.09
CA GLU A 166 17.09 16.49 -3.11
C GLU A 166 16.60 15.77 -1.83
N LYS A 167 16.46 16.48 -0.73
CA LYS A 167 15.95 15.94 0.55
C LYS A 167 15.24 17.02 1.36
N MET A 168 14.31 16.58 2.18
CA MET A 168 13.56 17.37 3.15
C MET A 168 13.53 16.61 4.48
#